data_12c8bf2cfb084624d9ace5eafcf5fbdc
#
_entry.id   12c8bf2cfb084624d9ace5eafcf5fbdc
#
_cell.length_a   1.000
_cell.length_b   1.000
_cell.length_c   1.000
_cell.angle_alpha   90.00
_cell.angle_beta   90.00
_cell.angle_gamma   90.00
#
_symmetry.space_group_name_H-M   'P 1'
#
loop_
_entity.id
_entity.type
_entity.pdbx_description
1 polymer ?
#
loop_
_entity_poly.entity_id
_entity_poly.type
_entity_poly.pdbx_seq_one_letter_code
_entity_poly.pdbx_strand_id
1 'polypeptide(L)'
;MKIVCVGWNYMSHAAEMDRALPEEPLIFLKPSTCIIGDGDEIRIPEGVTNVQHEVELALIFGKTGKNIPEEEAMSYISGLAVFNDVTARDMQAADRAKGNPWDLCKGMDTFGPLSEIVPAEGIDIGDLEMLLTVNGEARQKVNTGRMIFSPAKVIAYVSRYMTLEAGDILATGTPDGISEIKPGDIVCASITKIGSVTNRVA
;
A
#
# COMPACT_ATOMS: atom_id res chain seq x y z
N MET A 1 -4.89 -2.42 -15.68
CA MET A 1 -4.74 -2.54 -14.20
C MET A 1 -4.09 -1.27 -13.67
N LYS A 2 -4.69 -0.64 -12.70
CA LYS A 2 -4.13 0.46 -11.91
C LYS A 2 -4.05 0.03 -10.44
N ILE A 3 -3.12 0.64 -9.70
CA ILE A 3 -3.02 0.48 -8.26
C ILE A 3 -3.48 1.79 -7.63
N VAL A 4 -4.60 1.74 -6.94
CA VAL A 4 -5.15 2.86 -6.18
C VAL A 4 -4.59 2.77 -4.77
N CYS A 5 -3.93 3.82 -4.30
CA CYS A 5 -3.29 3.85 -2.99
C CYS A 5 -3.92 4.93 -2.11
N VAL A 6 -3.93 4.68 -0.80
CA VAL A 6 -4.48 5.60 0.21
C VAL A 6 -3.34 6.11 1.08
N GLY A 7 -3.10 7.41 1.05
CA GLY A 7 -2.16 8.05 1.96
C GLY A 7 -2.77 8.31 3.34
N TRP A 8 -1.95 8.14 4.41
CA TRP A 8 -2.27 8.49 5.80
C TRP A 8 -3.54 7.84 6.36
N ASN A 9 -3.71 6.56 6.10
CA ASN A 9 -4.90 5.82 6.55
C ASN A 9 -4.75 5.19 7.96
N TYR A 10 -3.68 5.50 8.68
CA TYR A 10 -3.49 5.10 10.08
C TYR A 10 -3.17 6.32 10.94
N MET A 11 -3.83 6.41 12.12
CA MET A 11 -3.64 7.54 13.05
C MET A 11 -2.19 7.70 13.50
N SER A 12 -1.52 6.59 13.79
CA SER A 12 -0.12 6.56 14.21
C SER A 12 0.81 7.10 13.13
N HIS A 13 0.58 6.72 11.86
CA HIS A 13 1.36 7.23 10.73
C HIS A 13 1.11 8.72 10.47
N ALA A 14 -0.13 9.19 10.56
CA ALA A 14 -0.43 10.62 10.44
C ALA A 14 0.30 11.44 11.53
N ALA A 15 0.33 10.93 12.77
CA ALA A 15 1.05 11.54 13.89
C ALA A 15 2.57 11.54 13.68
N GLU A 16 3.15 10.43 13.18
CA GLU A 16 4.59 10.33 12.83
C GLU A 16 5.00 11.39 11.79
N MET A 17 4.09 11.70 10.87
CA MET A 17 4.31 12.68 9.78
C MET A 17 3.89 14.11 10.15
N ASP A 18 3.54 14.37 11.42
CA ASP A 18 3.04 15.68 11.93
C ASP A 18 1.87 16.23 11.10
N ARG A 19 0.83 15.38 10.89
CA ARG A 19 -0.33 15.69 10.06
C ARG A 19 -1.63 15.63 10.85
N ALA A 20 -2.53 16.56 10.55
CA ALA A 20 -3.92 16.45 10.96
C ALA A 20 -4.57 15.22 10.29
N LEU A 21 -5.53 14.62 10.98
CA LEU A 21 -6.30 13.50 10.40
C LEU A 21 -7.07 14.00 9.16
N PRO A 22 -7.01 13.27 8.05
CA PRO A 22 -7.72 13.65 6.83
C PRO A 22 -9.24 13.50 7.02
N GLU A 23 -10.00 14.44 6.49
CA GLU A 23 -11.48 14.36 6.46
C GLU A 23 -11.96 13.40 5.38
N GLU A 24 -11.21 13.26 4.29
CA GLU A 24 -11.46 12.37 3.15
C GLU A 24 -10.20 11.57 2.79
N PRO A 25 -10.33 10.38 2.16
CA PRO A 25 -9.19 9.60 1.71
C PRO A 25 -8.30 10.38 0.75
N LEU A 26 -7.01 10.48 1.05
CA LEU A 26 -6.01 10.98 0.11
C LEU A 26 -5.65 9.87 -0.87
N ILE A 27 -5.93 10.08 -2.14
CA ILE A 27 -5.75 9.06 -3.17
C ILE A 27 -4.60 9.44 -4.10
N PHE A 28 -3.76 8.47 -4.41
CA PHE A 28 -2.77 8.52 -5.48
C PHE A 28 -2.73 7.19 -6.23
N LEU A 29 -2.08 7.17 -7.40
CA LEU A 29 -1.99 5.97 -8.23
C LEU A 29 -0.53 5.52 -8.36
N LYS A 30 -0.34 4.20 -8.44
CA LYS A 30 0.92 3.62 -8.91
C LYS A 30 0.67 2.88 -10.22
N PRO A 31 1.64 2.92 -11.17
CA PRO A 31 1.55 2.15 -12.40
C PRO A 31 1.78 0.67 -12.12
N SER A 32 1.18 -0.20 -12.90
CA SER A 32 1.37 -1.65 -12.77
C SER A 32 2.82 -2.12 -13.01
N THR A 33 3.63 -1.31 -13.68
CA THR A 33 5.05 -1.60 -13.93
C THR A 33 5.90 -1.57 -12.66
N CYS A 34 5.40 -1.01 -11.56
CA CYS A 34 6.11 -1.04 -10.28
C CYS A 34 6.05 -2.41 -9.59
N ILE A 35 5.11 -3.30 -9.99
CA ILE A 35 4.89 -4.58 -9.31
C ILE A 35 6.05 -5.54 -9.53
N ILE A 36 6.50 -6.15 -8.43
CA ILE A 36 7.41 -7.29 -8.40
C ILE A 36 6.86 -8.35 -7.43
N GLY A 37 7.26 -9.60 -7.63
CA GLY A 37 6.86 -10.75 -6.81
C GLY A 37 7.80 -11.04 -5.64
N ASP A 38 7.48 -12.14 -4.94
CA ASP A 38 8.35 -12.69 -3.89
C ASP A 38 9.68 -13.15 -4.48
N GLY A 39 10.79 -12.82 -3.81
CA GLY A 39 12.15 -13.13 -4.25
C GLY A 39 12.74 -12.20 -5.31
N ASP A 40 11.97 -11.32 -5.92
CA ASP A 40 12.48 -10.30 -6.84
C ASP A 40 13.26 -9.21 -6.07
N GLU A 41 14.01 -8.37 -6.81
CA GLU A 41 14.83 -7.32 -6.21
C GLU A 41 14.13 -5.95 -6.27
N ILE A 42 14.10 -5.24 -5.12
CA ILE A 42 13.81 -3.81 -5.08
C ILE A 42 15.05 -3.07 -5.57
N ARG A 43 14.98 -2.42 -6.72
CA ARG A 43 16.10 -1.70 -7.32
C ARG A 43 15.98 -0.22 -7.09
N ILE A 44 16.93 0.34 -6.35
CA ILE A 44 16.99 1.79 -6.08
C ILE A 44 17.68 2.47 -7.28
N PRO A 45 16.98 3.35 -8.03
CA PRO A 45 17.58 4.05 -9.15
C PRO A 45 18.74 4.97 -8.70
N GLU A 46 19.73 5.16 -9.60
CA GLU A 46 20.85 6.07 -9.34
C GLU A 46 20.36 7.49 -9.00
N GLY A 47 20.91 8.06 -7.94
CA GLY A 47 20.56 9.40 -7.45
C GLY A 47 19.28 9.46 -6.60
N VAL A 48 18.58 8.35 -6.41
CA VAL A 48 17.45 8.26 -5.48
C VAL A 48 17.95 7.94 -4.09
N THR A 49 17.53 8.71 -3.10
CA THR A 49 17.94 8.59 -1.69
C THR A 49 16.75 8.40 -0.77
N ASN A 50 17.02 7.91 0.46
CA ASN A 50 16.02 7.73 1.50
C ASN A 50 14.79 6.96 1.01
N VAL A 51 15.03 5.79 0.39
CA VAL A 51 13.95 4.88 -0.02
C VAL A 51 13.42 4.16 1.20
N GLN A 52 12.10 4.16 1.39
CA GLN A 52 11.46 3.61 2.58
C GLN A 52 10.42 2.56 2.22
N HIS A 53 10.25 1.58 3.11
CA HIS A 53 9.21 0.55 3.03
C HIS A 53 7.89 1.04 3.63
N GLU A 54 6.76 0.49 3.17
CA GLU A 54 5.41 0.76 3.66
C GLU A 54 4.54 -0.50 3.48
N VAL A 55 4.37 -1.32 4.56
CA VAL A 55 3.50 -2.51 4.49
C VAL A 55 2.03 -2.11 4.44
N GLU A 56 1.29 -2.71 3.51
CA GLU A 56 -0.13 -2.45 3.28
C GLU A 56 -0.91 -3.73 2.98
N LEU A 57 -2.19 -3.74 3.35
CA LEU A 57 -3.15 -4.70 2.83
C LEU A 57 -3.55 -4.27 1.42
N ALA A 58 -3.45 -5.18 0.46
CA ALA A 58 -3.94 -4.99 -0.91
C ALA A 58 -5.23 -5.77 -1.15
N LEU A 59 -6.24 -5.12 -1.71
CA LEU A 59 -7.50 -5.73 -2.13
C LEU A 59 -7.56 -5.76 -3.66
N ILE A 60 -7.84 -6.93 -4.22
CA ILE A 60 -7.88 -7.17 -5.66
C ILE A 60 -9.34 -7.19 -6.13
N PHE A 61 -9.70 -6.33 -7.08
CA PHE A 61 -11.03 -6.28 -7.64
C PHE A 61 -11.31 -7.49 -8.54
N GLY A 62 -12.41 -8.18 -8.27
CA GLY A 62 -12.93 -9.26 -9.11
C GLY A 62 -14.04 -8.82 -10.07
N LYS A 63 -14.60 -7.63 -9.87
CA LYS A 63 -15.68 -7.06 -10.67
C LYS A 63 -15.39 -5.60 -11.01
N THR A 64 -15.83 -5.19 -12.20
CA THR A 64 -15.81 -3.78 -12.60
C THR A 64 -16.99 -3.03 -12.01
N GLY A 65 -16.76 -1.83 -11.46
CA GLY A 65 -17.81 -0.99 -10.87
C GLY A 65 -17.52 0.50 -10.92
N LYS A 66 -18.59 1.27 -10.85
CA LYS A 66 -18.61 2.73 -10.77
C LYS A 66 -19.75 3.15 -9.85
N ASN A 67 -19.56 4.18 -9.02
CA ASN A 67 -20.54 4.64 -8.03
C ASN A 67 -20.98 3.49 -7.09
N ILE A 68 -20.03 2.73 -6.58
CA ILE A 68 -20.28 1.54 -5.74
C ILE A 68 -20.74 2.03 -4.36
N PRO A 69 -21.93 1.59 -3.86
CA PRO A 69 -22.35 1.87 -2.50
C PRO A 69 -21.40 1.24 -1.47
N GLU A 70 -21.21 1.90 -0.33
CA GLU A 70 -20.26 1.40 0.70
C GLU A 70 -20.65 0.01 1.19
N GLU A 71 -21.94 -0.26 1.36
CA GLU A 71 -22.48 -1.55 1.80
C GLU A 71 -22.25 -2.69 0.79
N GLU A 72 -22.04 -2.39 -0.48
CA GLU A 72 -21.77 -3.36 -1.54
C GLU A 72 -20.28 -3.50 -1.85
N ALA A 73 -19.44 -2.57 -1.37
CA ALA A 73 -18.06 -2.40 -1.81
C ALA A 73 -17.22 -3.70 -1.71
N MET A 74 -17.36 -4.43 -0.61
CA MET A 74 -16.60 -5.65 -0.39
C MET A 74 -17.01 -6.80 -1.32
N SER A 75 -18.21 -6.76 -1.90
CA SER A 75 -18.63 -7.76 -2.90
C SER A 75 -17.90 -7.65 -4.24
N TYR A 76 -17.16 -6.57 -4.46
CA TYR A 76 -16.33 -6.35 -5.64
C TYR A 76 -14.91 -6.93 -5.48
N ILE A 77 -14.53 -7.34 -4.27
CA ILE A 77 -13.20 -7.87 -3.98
C ILE A 77 -13.19 -9.37 -4.10
N SER A 78 -12.26 -9.90 -4.90
CA SER A 78 -12.07 -11.34 -5.10
C SER A 78 -10.85 -11.89 -4.39
N GLY A 79 -9.85 -11.03 -4.10
CA GLY A 79 -8.59 -11.48 -3.53
C GLY A 79 -7.96 -10.46 -2.60
N LEU A 80 -7.04 -10.95 -1.78
CA LEU A 80 -6.23 -10.17 -0.85
C LEU A 80 -4.75 -10.51 -1.07
N ALA A 81 -3.87 -9.54 -0.85
CA ALA A 81 -2.43 -9.72 -0.91
C ALA A 81 -1.72 -8.81 0.10
N VAL A 82 -0.44 -9.11 0.34
CA VAL A 82 0.48 -8.20 1.03
C VAL A 82 1.12 -7.30 -0.01
N PHE A 83 1.15 -6.01 0.25
CA PHE A 83 1.78 -5.01 -0.61
C PHE A 83 2.81 -4.20 0.17
N ASN A 84 3.90 -3.83 -0.49
CA ASN A 84 4.89 -2.91 0.07
C ASN A 84 4.96 -1.67 -0.84
N ASP A 85 4.37 -0.55 -0.39
CA ASP A 85 4.36 0.71 -1.14
C ASP A 85 5.69 1.46 -0.99
N VAL A 86 6.74 0.90 -1.60
CA VAL A 86 8.09 1.48 -1.57
C VAL A 86 8.08 2.91 -2.08
N THR A 87 8.77 3.79 -1.35
CA THR A 87 8.68 5.24 -1.53
C THR A 87 10.05 5.90 -1.52
N ALA A 88 10.36 6.71 -2.54
CA ALA A 88 11.50 7.64 -2.53
C ALA A 88 11.13 8.88 -1.68
N ARG A 89 11.44 8.83 -0.38
CA ARG A 89 10.91 9.76 0.62
C ARG A 89 11.36 11.20 0.43
N ASP A 90 12.61 11.43 0.06
CA ASP A 90 13.14 12.78 -0.15
C ASP A 90 12.45 13.44 -1.36
N MET A 91 12.19 12.67 -2.44
CA MET A 91 11.43 13.14 -3.58
C MET A 91 9.98 13.46 -3.18
N GLN A 92 9.33 12.57 -2.42
CA GLN A 92 7.97 12.82 -1.93
C GLN A 92 7.89 14.10 -1.09
N ALA A 93 8.87 14.34 -0.21
CA ALA A 93 8.91 15.55 0.61
C ALA A 93 9.07 16.82 -0.25
N ALA A 94 9.95 16.76 -1.26
CA ALA A 94 10.15 17.86 -2.20
C ALA A 94 8.92 18.15 -3.06
N ASP A 95 8.26 17.10 -3.57
CA ASP A 95 7.03 17.21 -4.36
C ASP A 95 5.89 17.78 -3.52
N ARG A 96 5.72 17.31 -2.30
CA ARG A 96 4.72 17.80 -1.36
C ARG A 96 4.91 19.28 -1.04
N ALA A 97 6.15 19.73 -0.83
CA ALA A 97 6.46 21.13 -0.54
C ALA A 97 6.11 22.07 -1.70
N LYS A 98 6.12 21.56 -2.94
CA LYS A 98 5.80 22.28 -4.16
C LYS A 98 4.35 22.10 -4.64
N GLY A 99 3.57 21.22 -4.00
CA GLY A 99 2.24 20.86 -4.45
C GLY A 99 2.23 19.97 -5.72
N ASN A 100 3.33 19.29 -6.02
CA ASN A 100 3.44 18.36 -7.14
C ASN A 100 2.79 17.01 -6.81
N PRO A 101 2.38 16.23 -7.83
CA PRO A 101 1.91 14.86 -7.67
C PRO A 101 3.05 13.93 -7.21
N TRP A 102 2.68 12.74 -6.64
CA TRP A 102 3.63 11.75 -6.10
C TRP A 102 4.00 10.64 -7.10
N ASP A 103 3.60 10.79 -8.37
CA ASP A 103 3.73 9.71 -9.37
C ASP A 103 5.16 9.19 -9.50
N LEU A 104 6.17 10.07 -9.51
CA LEU A 104 7.57 9.65 -9.66
C LEU A 104 8.12 9.01 -8.38
N CYS A 105 7.86 9.59 -7.22
CA CYS A 105 8.41 9.07 -5.96
C CYS A 105 7.77 7.75 -5.49
N LYS A 106 6.59 7.42 -6.01
CA LYS A 106 5.81 6.21 -5.70
C LYS A 106 5.79 5.19 -6.84
N GLY A 107 5.90 5.63 -8.10
CA GLY A 107 5.65 4.81 -9.29
C GLY A 107 6.88 4.22 -9.97
N MET A 108 8.06 4.26 -9.34
CA MET A 108 9.29 3.68 -9.93
C MET A 108 9.14 2.17 -10.14
N ASP A 109 9.79 1.63 -11.15
CA ASP A 109 9.86 0.19 -11.36
C ASP A 109 10.38 -0.50 -10.10
N THR A 110 9.83 -1.66 -9.75
CA THR A 110 10.13 -2.46 -8.56
C THR A 110 9.67 -1.89 -7.21
N PHE A 111 9.03 -0.73 -7.18
CA PHE A 111 8.57 -0.09 -5.94
C PHE A 111 7.18 -0.56 -5.46
N GLY A 112 6.74 -1.73 -5.90
CA GLY A 112 5.46 -2.33 -5.54
C GLY A 112 5.55 -3.85 -5.32
N PRO A 113 6.38 -4.34 -4.38
CA PRO A 113 6.34 -5.75 -4.00
C PRO A 113 4.94 -6.20 -3.62
N LEU A 114 4.46 -7.27 -4.26
CA LEU A 114 3.14 -7.86 -4.06
C LEU A 114 3.28 -9.36 -3.84
N SER A 115 2.64 -9.87 -2.78
CA SER A 115 2.61 -11.31 -2.51
C SER A 115 1.70 -12.07 -3.49
N GLU A 116 1.68 -13.39 -3.40
CA GLU A 116 0.62 -14.21 -3.96
C GLU A 116 -0.75 -13.70 -3.49
N ILE A 117 -1.75 -13.79 -4.38
CA ILE A 117 -3.13 -13.38 -4.10
C ILE A 117 -3.89 -14.57 -3.51
N VAL A 118 -4.49 -14.39 -2.34
CA VAL A 118 -5.38 -15.36 -1.73
C VAL A 118 -6.85 -14.96 -1.91
N PRO A 119 -7.81 -15.91 -1.99
CA PRO A 119 -9.22 -15.59 -2.02
C PRO A 119 -9.64 -14.76 -0.81
N ALA A 120 -10.46 -13.72 -1.02
CA ALA A 120 -10.95 -12.87 0.07
C ALA A 120 -12.04 -13.54 0.93
N GLU A 121 -12.66 -14.62 0.42
CA GLU A 121 -13.76 -15.31 1.08
C GLU A 121 -13.36 -15.85 2.46
N GLY A 122 -14.17 -15.55 3.47
CA GLY A 122 -13.98 -16.03 4.84
C GLY A 122 -12.88 -15.33 5.65
N ILE A 123 -12.21 -14.31 5.07
CA ILE A 123 -11.20 -13.51 5.77
C ILE A 123 -11.83 -12.22 6.31
N ASP A 124 -11.79 -12.04 7.63
CA ASP A 124 -12.15 -10.77 8.26
C ASP A 124 -10.99 -9.78 8.09
N ILE A 125 -11.13 -8.86 7.14
CA ILE A 125 -10.10 -7.84 6.86
C ILE A 125 -10.00 -6.75 7.94
N GLY A 126 -10.93 -6.68 8.86
CA GLY A 126 -10.92 -5.76 10.01
C GLY A 126 -10.08 -6.27 11.19
N ASP A 127 -9.57 -7.51 11.14
CA ASP A 127 -8.78 -8.13 12.22
C ASP A 127 -7.61 -8.96 11.68
N LEU A 128 -6.68 -8.28 11.01
CA LEU A 128 -5.44 -8.87 10.49
C LEU A 128 -4.23 -8.15 11.09
N GLU A 129 -3.24 -8.92 11.55
CA GLU A 129 -1.95 -8.35 11.98
C GLU A 129 -1.04 -8.17 10.75
N MET A 130 -0.57 -6.95 10.53
CA MET A 130 0.45 -6.61 9.55
C MET A 130 1.80 -6.43 10.25
N LEU A 131 2.84 -7.01 9.68
CA LEU A 131 4.22 -6.92 10.17
C LEU A 131 5.16 -6.69 8.99
N LEU A 132 6.10 -5.77 9.13
CA LEU A 132 7.24 -5.65 8.23
C LEU A 132 8.53 -5.70 9.03
N THR A 133 9.48 -6.49 8.52
CA THR A 133 10.83 -6.61 9.08
C THR A 133 11.87 -6.21 8.03
N VAL A 134 12.97 -5.62 8.49
CA VAL A 134 14.19 -5.40 7.71
C VAL A 134 15.32 -6.16 8.39
N ASN A 135 15.95 -7.09 7.66
CA ASN A 135 17.00 -7.98 8.18
C ASN A 135 16.56 -8.77 9.43
N GLY A 136 15.25 -9.13 9.50
CA GLY A 136 14.67 -9.85 10.62
C GLY A 136 14.26 -8.97 11.82
N GLU A 137 14.57 -7.68 11.80
CA GLU A 137 14.13 -6.73 12.84
C GLU A 137 12.78 -6.11 12.48
N ALA A 138 11.82 -6.16 13.42
CA ALA A 138 10.51 -5.56 13.23
C ALA A 138 10.60 -4.03 13.13
N ARG A 139 9.99 -3.46 12.08
CA ARG A 139 9.91 -2.02 11.83
C ARG A 139 8.48 -1.52 11.93
N GLN A 140 7.54 -2.18 11.28
CA GLN A 140 6.12 -1.82 11.32
C GLN A 140 5.31 -2.99 11.88
N LYS A 141 4.34 -2.70 12.76
CA LYS A 141 3.40 -3.69 13.28
C LYS A 141 2.09 -3.01 13.64
N VAL A 142 0.99 -3.48 13.05
CA VAL A 142 -0.35 -2.92 13.31
C VAL A 142 -1.44 -3.96 13.01
N ASN A 143 -2.61 -3.77 13.62
CA ASN A 143 -3.83 -4.46 13.22
C ASN A 143 -4.63 -3.61 12.23
N THR A 144 -5.17 -4.23 11.18
CA THR A 144 -5.94 -3.56 10.10
C THR A 144 -7.18 -2.84 10.62
N GLY A 145 -7.74 -3.24 11.77
CA GLY A 145 -8.84 -2.55 12.43
C GLY A 145 -8.51 -1.13 12.91
N ARG A 146 -7.24 -0.70 12.81
CA ARG A 146 -6.80 0.66 13.15
C ARG A 146 -6.84 1.65 11.98
N MET A 147 -7.31 1.23 10.81
CA MET A 147 -7.50 2.12 9.66
C MET A 147 -8.47 3.25 9.99
N ILE A 148 -8.17 4.48 9.52
CA ILE A 148 -9.06 5.66 9.63
C ILE A 148 -10.28 5.48 8.72
N PHE A 149 -10.02 5.10 7.47
CA PHE A 149 -11.06 4.79 6.48
C PHE A 149 -11.07 3.30 6.21
N SER A 150 -12.21 2.66 6.39
CA SER A 150 -12.39 1.27 6.01
C SER A 150 -12.17 1.09 4.50
N PRO A 151 -11.70 -0.10 4.04
CA PRO A 151 -11.62 -0.37 2.61
C PRO A 151 -12.93 -0.15 1.87
N ALA A 152 -14.08 -0.48 2.46
CA ALA A 152 -15.41 -0.23 1.88
C ALA A 152 -15.66 1.27 1.62
N LYS A 153 -15.33 2.11 2.60
CA LYS A 153 -15.45 3.57 2.47
C LYS A 153 -14.53 4.12 1.38
N VAL A 154 -13.30 3.62 1.28
CA VAL A 154 -12.35 4.04 0.24
C VAL A 154 -12.85 3.63 -1.15
N ILE A 155 -13.33 2.40 -1.32
CA ILE A 155 -13.91 1.91 -2.59
C ILE A 155 -15.09 2.79 -3.01
N ALA A 156 -16.02 3.03 -2.10
CA ALA A 156 -17.18 3.90 -2.37
C ALA A 156 -16.74 5.32 -2.76
N TYR A 157 -15.75 5.88 -2.05
CA TYR A 157 -15.21 7.21 -2.35
C TYR A 157 -14.58 7.26 -3.75
N VAL A 158 -13.62 6.38 -4.04
CA VAL A 158 -12.87 6.37 -5.30
C VAL A 158 -13.77 6.09 -6.49
N SER A 159 -14.72 5.15 -6.34
CA SER A 159 -15.63 4.76 -7.42
C SER A 159 -16.56 5.89 -7.89
N ARG A 160 -16.73 6.97 -7.12
CA ARG A 160 -17.43 8.17 -7.56
C ARG A 160 -16.69 8.93 -8.66
N TYR A 161 -15.37 8.87 -8.65
CA TYR A 161 -14.52 9.63 -9.58
C TYR A 161 -14.00 8.79 -10.73
N MET A 162 -13.59 7.55 -10.48
CA MET A 162 -13.04 6.66 -11.51
C MET A 162 -13.67 5.27 -11.45
N THR A 163 -13.81 4.62 -12.60
CA THR A 163 -14.22 3.22 -12.68
C THR A 163 -13.12 2.34 -12.11
N LEU A 164 -13.50 1.44 -11.21
CA LEU A 164 -12.64 0.38 -10.70
C LEU A 164 -12.90 -0.88 -11.54
N GLU A 165 -11.85 -1.45 -12.12
CA GLU A 165 -11.95 -2.56 -13.06
C GLU A 165 -11.51 -3.87 -12.40
N ALA A 166 -12.05 -5.00 -12.87
CA ALA A 166 -11.54 -6.30 -12.45
C ALA A 166 -10.03 -6.38 -12.71
N GLY A 167 -9.27 -6.83 -11.72
CA GLY A 167 -7.81 -6.85 -11.72
C GLY A 167 -7.14 -5.58 -11.19
N ASP A 168 -7.88 -4.49 -10.93
CA ASP A 168 -7.31 -3.33 -10.22
C ASP A 168 -6.98 -3.70 -8.76
N ILE A 169 -6.08 -2.95 -8.16
CA ILE A 169 -5.62 -3.13 -6.78
C ILE A 169 -5.96 -1.89 -5.96
N LEU A 170 -6.47 -2.08 -4.75
CA LEU A 170 -6.54 -1.05 -3.72
C LEU A 170 -5.51 -1.37 -2.63
N ALA A 171 -4.49 -0.54 -2.48
CA ALA A 171 -3.56 -0.54 -1.36
C ALA A 171 -4.08 0.40 -0.26
N THR A 172 -4.20 -0.12 0.97
CA THR A 172 -5.06 0.50 2.00
C THR A 172 -4.34 1.48 2.93
N GLY A 173 -3.08 1.76 2.68
CA GLY A 173 -2.25 2.63 3.52
C GLY A 173 -1.42 1.85 4.54
N THR A 174 -0.37 2.50 4.99
CA THR A 174 0.65 1.93 5.89
C THR A 174 0.56 2.54 7.30
N PRO A 175 0.95 1.77 8.36
CA PRO A 175 1.11 2.30 9.72
C PRO A 175 2.43 3.08 9.89
N ASP A 176 2.68 3.58 11.09
CA ASP A 176 3.96 4.12 11.55
C ASP A 176 5.11 3.08 11.54
N GLY A 177 6.33 3.55 11.77
CA GLY A 177 7.55 2.74 11.77
C GLY A 177 8.21 2.62 10.39
N ILE A 178 7.85 3.49 9.45
CA ILE A 178 8.53 3.59 8.15
C ILE A 178 10.01 3.93 8.37
N SER A 179 10.90 3.30 7.60
CA SER A 179 12.33 3.56 7.70
C SER A 179 13.05 3.29 6.40
N GLU A 180 14.25 3.86 6.27
CA GLU A 180 15.10 3.68 5.10
C GLU A 180 15.51 2.22 4.92
N ILE A 181 15.50 1.75 3.66
CA ILE A 181 16.08 0.49 3.20
C ILE A 181 17.26 0.76 2.28
N LYS A 182 18.27 -0.09 2.33
CA LYS A 182 19.56 0.10 1.64
C LYS A 182 19.93 -1.12 0.80
N PRO A 183 20.77 -0.97 -0.22
CA PRO A 183 21.31 -2.10 -0.95
C PRO A 183 21.90 -3.15 -0.01
N GLY A 184 21.50 -4.40 -0.19
CA GLY A 184 21.87 -5.53 0.67
C GLY A 184 20.82 -5.91 1.71
N ASP A 185 19.88 -5.03 2.07
CA ASP A 185 18.82 -5.35 3.03
C ASP A 185 17.83 -6.40 2.48
N ILE A 186 17.27 -7.19 3.40
CA ILE A 186 16.16 -8.11 3.15
C ILE A 186 14.92 -7.53 3.83
N VAL A 187 13.92 -7.20 3.03
CA VAL A 187 12.64 -6.65 3.47
C VAL A 187 11.58 -7.75 3.37
N CYS A 188 10.93 -8.07 4.49
CA CYS A 188 9.82 -9.03 4.52
C CYS A 188 8.57 -8.35 5.09
N ALA A 189 7.55 -8.23 4.26
CA ALA A 189 6.22 -7.78 4.64
C ALA A 189 5.28 -8.99 4.75
N SER A 190 4.47 -9.05 5.80
CA SER A 190 3.57 -10.17 6.06
C SER A 190 2.25 -9.72 6.67
N ILE A 191 1.18 -10.45 6.39
CA ILE A 191 -0.16 -10.24 6.96
C ILE A 191 -0.74 -11.60 7.34
N THR A 192 -1.25 -11.71 8.57
CA THR A 192 -1.86 -12.96 9.06
C THR A 192 -2.97 -13.44 8.12
N LYS A 193 -3.06 -14.75 7.88
CA LYS A 193 -4.02 -15.41 6.98
C LYS A 193 -3.86 -15.09 5.48
N ILE A 194 -2.97 -14.16 5.10
CA ILE A 194 -2.74 -13.78 3.70
C ILE A 194 -1.40 -14.33 3.21
N GLY A 195 -0.33 -14.11 3.95
CA GLY A 195 1.00 -14.56 3.56
C GLY A 195 2.07 -13.48 3.72
N SER A 196 3.09 -13.56 2.89
CA SER A 196 4.23 -12.63 2.93
C SER A 196 4.81 -12.40 1.54
N VAL A 197 5.55 -11.30 1.41
CA VAL A 197 6.44 -11.01 0.28
C VAL A 197 7.80 -10.60 0.83
N THR A 198 8.86 -11.21 0.31
CA THR A 198 10.23 -10.97 0.74
C THR A 198 11.08 -10.56 -0.44
N ASN A 199 11.78 -9.45 -0.33
CA ASN A 199 12.58 -8.90 -1.41
C ASN A 199 13.94 -8.43 -0.88
N ARG A 200 14.97 -8.64 -1.68
CA ARG A 200 16.28 -8.04 -1.46
C ARG A 200 16.33 -6.65 -2.08
N VAL A 201 16.98 -5.72 -1.42
CA VAL A 201 17.29 -4.40 -1.98
C VAL A 201 18.61 -4.47 -2.75
N ALA A 202 18.61 -4.00 -4.01
CA ALA A 202 19.76 -4.00 -4.91
C ALA A 202 20.24 -2.57 -5.23
#